data_84455d36cc61180667b6974be8678456
#
_entry.id   84455d36cc61180667b6974be8678456
#
_cell.length_a   1.000
_cell.length_b   1.000
_cell.length_c   1.000
_cell.angle_alpha   90.00
_cell.angle_beta   90.00
_cell.angle_gamma   90.00
#
_symmetry.space_group_name_H-M   'P 1'
#
loop_
_entity.id
_entity.type
_entity.pdbx_description
1 polymer ?
#
loop_
_entity_poly.entity_id
_entity_poly.type
_entity_poly.pdbx_seq_one_letter_code
_entity_poly.pdbx_strand_id
1 'polypeptide(L)'
;MVKWDGEFSPVYSTISSTPEYKPTLLGEIPSLGKDEAIKALDSACNAFDKGKGLWPTMKVVDRINAMENFVEEMKQKRDVVVKLLMWEIGKNHTDSQKEFDRTVDYIYDTIEAYKKIDRDSAKFQKHSGINAHIRRGPLGVVLCLGPYNYPLNETFCLLIPALIMGNTVIFKPAKHGVLLISPLMEAFKKHFPPGVVNILFGRGRVLATPIMESGKVNVLALIGHSTSANSLQESHPKKNRLRLVLGLEAKNPAIILPDADLDLSLIHI
;
A
#
# COMPACT_ATOMS: atom_id res chain seq x y z
N MET A 1 -13.31 8.95 10.58
CA MET A 1 -12.01 9.66 10.51
C MET A 1 -11.85 10.45 11.78
N VAL A 2 -10.66 10.43 12.39
CA VAL A 2 -10.35 11.28 13.54
C VAL A 2 -10.02 12.67 13.02
N LYS A 3 -10.58 13.72 13.62
CA LYS A 3 -10.25 15.11 13.28
C LYS A 3 -8.82 15.36 13.77
N TRP A 4 -7.95 15.85 12.87
CA TRP A 4 -6.57 16.22 13.17
C TRP A 4 -6.52 17.72 13.48
N ASP A 5 -5.90 18.07 14.60
CA ASP A 5 -5.73 19.45 15.07
C ASP A 5 -4.25 19.86 15.22
N GLY A 6 -3.33 18.97 14.79
CA GLY A 6 -1.90 19.21 14.80
C GLY A 6 -1.38 19.87 13.51
N GLU A 7 -0.08 19.76 13.29
CA GLU A 7 0.60 20.34 12.13
C GLU A 7 0.23 19.63 10.83
N PHE A 8 0.17 20.40 9.73
CA PHE A 8 0.01 19.91 8.38
C PHE A 8 1.29 20.13 7.57
N SER A 9 1.60 19.22 6.67
CA SER A 9 2.66 19.35 5.70
C SER A 9 2.07 19.67 4.32
N PRO A 10 2.54 20.75 3.66
CA PRO A 10 2.07 21.10 2.33
C PRO A 10 2.56 20.11 1.27
N VAL A 11 1.74 19.86 0.27
CA VAL A 11 2.03 19.06 -0.90
C VAL A 11 1.97 19.95 -2.14
N TYR A 12 3.05 19.96 -2.89
CA TYR A 12 3.21 20.83 -4.06
C TYR A 12 3.22 20.02 -5.36
N SER A 13 2.81 20.70 -6.44
CA SER A 13 2.96 20.17 -7.79
C SER A 13 4.43 20.09 -8.19
N THR A 14 4.80 19.03 -8.89
CA THR A 14 6.09 18.91 -9.60
C THR A 14 6.06 19.55 -10.98
N ILE A 15 4.89 19.95 -11.46
CA ILE A 15 4.69 20.60 -12.75
C ILE A 15 4.62 22.11 -12.53
N SER A 16 5.38 22.86 -13.34
CA SER A 16 5.29 24.32 -13.38
C SER A 16 4.69 24.78 -14.71
N SER A 17 3.83 25.79 -14.63
CA SER A 17 3.27 26.45 -15.81
C SER A 17 4.14 27.60 -16.35
N THR A 18 5.25 27.90 -15.66
CA THR A 18 6.16 28.99 -16.01
C THR A 18 7.59 28.46 -16.21
N PRO A 19 8.43 29.13 -17.06
CA PRO A 19 9.85 28.76 -17.19
C PRO A 19 10.61 28.79 -15.86
N GLU A 20 10.22 29.70 -14.96
CA GLU A 20 10.70 29.69 -13.57
C GLU A 20 9.83 28.72 -12.76
N TYR A 21 10.43 27.64 -12.31
CA TYR A 21 9.71 26.67 -11.48
C TYR A 21 9.19 27.34 -10.20
N LYS A 22 7.88 27.52 -10.12
CA LYS A 22 7.18 27.94 -8.90
C LYS A 22 6.27 26.79 -8.45
N PRO A 23 6.58 26.18 -7.29
CA PRO A 23 5.73 25.12 -6.77
C PRO A 23 4.29 25.61 -6.53
N THR A 24 3.29 24.92 -7.09
CA THR A 24 1.88 25.20 -6.83
C THR A 24 1.41 24.33 -5.70
N LEU A 25 0.80 24.92 -4.67
CA LEU A 25 0.21 24.16 -3.57
C LEU A 25 -1.01 23.37 -4.08
N LEU A 26 -0.96 22.05 -3.92
CA LEU A 26 -2.05 21.13 -4.29
C LEU A 26 -2.97 20.83 -3.11
N GLY A 27 -2.42 20.79 -1.91
CA GLY A 27 -3.13 20.46 -0.70
C GLY A 27 -2.19 20.26 0.48
N GLU A 28 -2.73 19.73 1.56
CA GLU A 28 -1.99 19.48 2.79
C GLU A 28 -2.34 18.11 3.35
N ILE A 29 -1.38 17.49 4.03
CA ILE A 29 -1.55 16.23 4.74
C ILE A 29 -1.19 16.40 6.21
N PRO A 30 -1.82 15.68 7.15
CA PRO A 30 -1.44 15.71 8.54
C PRO A 30 -0.01 15.18 8.74
N SER A 31 0.79 15.88 9.56
CA SER A 31 2.14 15.45 9.95
C SER A 31 2.07 14.57 11.19
N LEU A 32 1.69 13.30 11.00
CA LEU A 32 1.51 12.36 12.10
C LEU A 32 2.85 11.94 12.71
N GLY A 33 2.83 11.71 14.02
CA GLY A 33 3.98 11.32 14.82
C GLY A 33 3.93 9.87 15.31
N LYS A 34 4.83 9.57 16.25
CA LYS A 34 4.95 8.23 16.85
C LYS A 34 3.67 7.80 17.55
N ASP A 35 2.99 8.70 18.25
CA ASP A 35 1.80 8.36 19.03
C ASP A 35 0.64 7.93 18.14
N GLU A 36 0.45 8.63 17.01
CA GLU A 36 -0.55 8.26 15.99
C GLU A 36 -0.19 6.94 15.32
N ALA A 37 1.10 6.69 15.08
CA ALA A 37 1.56 5.42 14.53
C ALA A 37 1.23 4.25 15.47
N ILE A 38 1.43 4.42 16.77
CA ILE A 38 1.08 3.40 17.78
C ILE A 38 -0.45 3.25 17.93
N LYS A 39 -1.21 4.34 17.91
CA LYS A 39 -2.69 4.27 17.90
C LYS A 39 -3.21 3.49 16.69
N ALA A 40 -2.65 3.72 15.50
CA ALA A 40 -3.01 2.96 14.28
C ALA A 40 -2.64 1.49 14.39
N LEU A 41 -1.48 1.18 14.98
CA LEU A 41 -1.06 -0.19 15.26
C LEU A 41 -2.02 -0.89 16.23
N ASP A 42 -2.38 -0.24 17.32
CA ASP A 42 -3.31 -0.82 18.29
C ASP A 42 -4.71 -1.00 17.69
N SER A 43 -5.16 -0.05 16.86
CA SER A 43 -6.40 -0.18 16.08
C SER A 43 -6.38 -1.41 15.17
N ALA A 44 -5.28 -1.63 14.42
CA ALA A 44 -5.11 -2.80 13.56
C ALA A 44 -5.05 -4.10 14.37
N CYS A 45 -4.32 -4.11 15.48
CA CYS A 45 -4.22 -5.28 16.38
C CYS A 45 -5.58 -5.66 16.98
N ASN A 46 -6.35 -4.66 17.43
CA ASN A 46 -7.68 -4.87 18.01
C ASN A 46 -8.67 -5.39 16.96
N ALA A 47 -8.63 -4.84 15.73
CA ALA A 47 -9.49 -5.32 14.64
C ALA A 47 -9.13 -6.73 14.17
N PHE A 48 -7.86 -7.14 14.27
CA PHE A 48 -7.43 -8.50 13.99
C PHE A 48 -7.76 -9.46 15.14
N ASP A 49 -7.63 -9.03 16.37
CA ASP A 49 -7.89 -9.79 17.61
C ASP A 49 -7.36 -11.23 17.56
N LYS A 50 -6.06 -11.39 17.27
CA LYS A 50 -5.42 -12.72 17.16
C LYS A 50 -6.12 -13.67 16.18
N GLY A 51 -6.74 -13.12 15.14
CA GLY A 51 -7.48 -13.85 14.12
C GLY A 51 -8.95 -14.11 14.48
N LYS A 52 -9.48 -13.51 15.55
CA LYS A 52 -10.86 -13.66 16.01
C LYS A 52 -11.74 -12.45 15.66
N GLY A 53 -11.14 -11.36 15.20
CA GLY A 53 -11.86 -10.15 14.82
C GLY A 53 -12.87 -10.37 13.68
N LEU A 54 -13.73 -9.39 13.47
CA LEU A 54 -14.79 -9.47 12.46
C LEU A 54 -14.23 -9.75 11.06
N TRP A 55 -13.18 -9.03 10.65
CA TRP A 55 -12.61 -9.13 9.30
C TRP A 55 -11.89 -10.46 9.04
N PRO A 56 -10.97 -10.96 9.90
CA PRO A 56 -10.30 -12.24 9.69
C PRO A 56 -11.25 -13.45 9.72
N THR A 57 -12.38 -13.38 10.45
CA THR A 57 -13.37 -14.46 10.55
C THR A 57 -14.53 -14.32 9.58
N MET A 58 -14.60 -13.20 8.84
CA MET A 58 -15.64 -12.96 7.83
C MET A 58 -15.58 -14.02 6.74
N LYS A 59 -16.74 -14.43 6.23
CA LYS A 59 -16.81 -15.38 5.11
C LYS A 59 -16.06 -14.82 3.90
N VAL A 60 -15.46 -15.71 3.12
CA VAL A 60 -14.73 -15.34 1.91
C VAL A 60 -15.59 -14.52 0.95
N VAL A 61 -16.83 -14.94 0.74
CA VAL A 61 -17.78 -14.24 -0.14
C VAL A 61 -18.04 -12.80 0.31
N ASP A 62 -18.16 -12.57 1.62
CA ASP A 62 -18.45 -11.23 2.15
C ASP A 62 -17.23 -10.30 2.02
N ARG A 63 -16.00 -10.83 2.19
CA ARG A 63 -14.77 -10.07 1.92
C ARG A 63 -14.61 -9.75 0.43
N ILE A 64 -14.96 -10.67 -0.45
CA ILE A 64 -14.98 -10.45 -1.90
C ILE A 64 -15.97 -9.34 -2.24
N ASN A 65 -17.21 -9.41 -1.73
CA ASN A 65 -18.23 -8.39 -1.96
C ASN A 65 -17.77 -7.01 -1.46
N ALA A 66 -17.12 -6.94 -0.30
CA ALA A 66 -16.55 -5.69 0.21
C ALA A 66 -15.48 -5.12 -0.74
N MET A 67 -14.63 -5.98 -1.31
CA MET A 67 -13.60 -5.58 -2.26
C MET A 67 -14.19 -5.14 -3.61
N GLU A 68 -15.19 -5.86 -4.13
CA GLU A 68 -15.91 -5.49 -5.36
C GLU A 68 -16.61 -4.14 -5.21
N ASN A 69 -17.29 -3.91 -4.09
CA ASN A 69 -17.93 -2.63 -3.80
C ASN A 69 -16.89 -1.49 -3.63
N PHE A 70 -15.75 -1.77 -3.02
CA PHE A 70 -14.66 -0.80 -2.90
C PHE A 70 -14.12 -0.38 -4.26
N VAL A 71 -13.84 -1.32 -5.16
CA VAL A 71 -13.28 -0.99 -6.48
C VAL A 71 -14.30 -0.24 -7.36
N GLU A 72 -15.59 -0.55 -7.25
CA GLU A 72 -16.63 0.20 -7.98
C GLU A 72 -16.71 1.65 -7.50
N GLU A 73 -16.58 1.91 -6.20
CA GLU A 73 -16.52 3.28 -5.68
C GLU A 73 -15.20 3.99 -6.01
N MET A 74 -14.08 3.27 -6.02
CA MET A 74 -12.78 3.77 -6.47
C MET A 74 -12.84 4.25 -7.93
N LYS A 75 -13.48 3.51 -8.84
CA LYS A 75 -13.64 3.87 -10.27
C LYS A 75 -14.30 5.23 -10.45
N GLN A 76 -15.22 5.60 -9.58
CA GLN A 76 -15.88 6.92 -9.62
C GLN A 76 -14.91 8.07 -9.32
N LYS A 77 -13.74 7.79 -8.74
CA LYS A 77 -12.69 8.76 -8.41
C LYS A 77 -11.57 8.84 -9.45
N ARG A 78 -11.72 8.14 -10.59
CA ARG A 78 -10.69 8.02 -11.63
C ARG A 78 -10.09 9.36 -12.04
N ASP A 79 -10.93 10.31 -12.43
CA ASP A 79 -10.44 11.57 -13.00
C ASP A 79 -9.65 12.42 -12.00
N VAL A 80 -10.07 12.45 -10.74
CA VAL A 80 -9.35 13.19 -9.70
C VAL A 80 -8.05 12.51 -9.35
N VAL A 81 -8.02 11.17 -9.25
CA VAL A 81 -6.80 10.42 -8.97
C VAL A 81 -5.79 10.55 -10.10
N VAL A 82 -6.22 10.45 -11.35
CA VAL A 82 -5.38 10.67 -12.55
C VAL A 82 -4.75 12.06 -12.53
N LYS A 83 -5.52 13.11 -12.24
CA LYS A 83 -4.99 14.48 -12.12
C LYS A 83 -3.97 14.61 -10.99
N LEU A 84 -4.20 13.99 -9.84
CA LEU A 84 -3.26 14.01 -8.72
C LEU A 84 -1.95 13.29 -9.06
N LEU A 85 -2.01 12.15 -9.77
CA LEU A 85 -0.83 11.47 -10.31
C LEU A 85 -0.02 12.40 -11.24
N MET A 86 -0.70 13.14 -12.14
CA MET A 86 -0.03 14.08 -13.03
C MET A 86 0.65 15.21 -12.25
N TRP A 87 -0.07 15.84 -11.35
CA TRP A 87 0.40 17.06 -10.69
C TRP A 87 1.44 16.80 -9.61
N GLU A 88 1.26 15.75 -8.82
CA GLU A 88 2.11 15.50 -7.66
C GLU A 88 3.42 14.80 -8.01
N ILE A 89 3.42 13.89 -9.00
CA ILE A 89 4.62 13.14 -9.39
C ILE A 89 5.13 13.44 -10.81
N GLY A 90 4.47 14.34 -11.55
CA GLY A 90 4.90 14.74 -12.89
C GLY A 90 4.67 13.68 -13.97
N LYS A 91 3.80 12.71 -13.72
CA LYS A 91 3.47 11.67 -14.70
C LYS A 91 2.58 12.26 -15.81
N ASN A 92 2.81 11.87 -17.07
CA ASN A 92 1.95 12.32 -18.17
C ASN A 92 0.53 11.75 -18.05
N HIS A 93 -0.43 12.36 -18.75
CA HIS A 93 -1.84 11.99 -18.67
C HIS A 93 -2.11 10.52 -19.04
N THR A 94 -1.52 10.05 -20.14
CA THR A 94 -1.70 8.68 -20.62
C THR A 94 -1.20 7.64 -19.63
N ASP A 95 -0.03 7.85 -19.05
CA ASP A 95 0.54 6.91 -18.08
C ASP A 95 -0.17 6.98 -16.72
N SER A 96 -0.67 8.16 -16.35
CA SER A 96 -1.51 8.31 -15.14
C SER A 96 -2.84 7.56 -15.28
N GLN A 97 -3.47 7.62 -16.45
CA GLN A 97 -4.67 6.83 -16.77
C GLN A 97 -4.37 5.33 -16.73
N LYS A 98 -3.29 4.90 -17.41
CA LYS A 98 -2.87 3.49 -17.41
C LYS A 98 -2.58 2.96 -16.01
N GLU A 99 -1.96 3.76 -15.15
CA GLU A 99 -1.70 3.34 -13.77
C GLU A 99 -3.00 3.10 -13.01
N PHE A 100 -3.98 4.01 -13.12
CA PHE A 100 -5.27 3.84 -12.49
C PHE A 100 -6.01 2.61 -13.02
N ASP A 101 -6.16 2.50 -14.33
CA ASP A 101 -6.91 1.43 -14.98
C ASP A 101 -6.28 0.06 -14.67
N ARG A 102 -4.95 -0.04 -14.77
CA ARG A 102 -4.19 -1.24 -14.39
C ARG A 102 -4.38 -1.62 -12.92
N THR A 103 -4.52 -0.63 -12.03
CA THR A 103 -4.79 -0.91 -10.61
C THR A 103 -6.18 -1.51 -10.42
N VAL A 104 -7.17 -1.01 -11.14
CA VAL A 104 -8.53 -1.58 -11.14
C VAL A 104 -8.52 -3.01 -11.66
N ASP A 105 -7.87 -3.27 -12.79
CA ASP A 105 -7.72 -4.62 -13.36
C ASP A 105 -7.04 -5.57 -12.36
N TYR A 106 -5.95 -5.12 -11.71
CA TYR A 106 -5.26 -5.90 -10.69
C TYR A 106 -6.16 -6.28 -9.51
N ILE A 107 -7.06 -5.38 -9.08
CA ILE A 107 -8.01 -5.69 -8.00
C ILE A 107 -8.95 -6.81 -8.45
N TYR A 108 -9.51 -6.75 -9.65
CA TYR A 108 -10.38 -7.81 -10.18
C TYR A 108 -9.64 -9.13 -10.37
N ASP A 109 -8.43 -9.11 -10.92
CA ASP A 109 -7.59 -10.29 -11.07
C ASP A 109 -7.29 -10.95 -9.71
N THR A 110 -7.03 -10.13 -8.69
CA THR A 110 -6.80 -10.61 -7.32
C THR A 110 -8.07 -11.26 -6.74
N ILE A 111 -9.25 -10.68 -6.99
CA ILE A 111 -10.54 -11.25 -6.59
C ILE A 111 -10.75 -12.62 -7.26
N GLU A 112 -10.54 -12.70 -8.57
CA GLU A 112 -10.72 -13.97 -9.31
C GLU A 112 -9.69 -15.03 -8.88
N ALA A 113 -8.44 -14.65 -8.65
CA ALA A 113 -7.44 -15.55 -8.09
C ALA A 113 -7.85 -16.07 -6.72
N TYR A 114 -8.40 -15.21 -5.86
CA TYR A 114 -8.86 -15.62 -4.54
C TYR A 114 -10.08 -16.52 -4.60
N LYS A 115 -11.07 -16.25 -5.48
CA LYS A 115 -12.21 -17.15 -5.73
C LYS A 115 -11.74 -18.55 -6.15
N LYS A 116 -10.69 -18.63 -6.99
CA LYS A 116 -10.08 -19.90 -7.40
C LYS A 116 -9.43 -20.63 -6.21
N ILE A 117 -8.63 -19.91 -5.43
CA ILE A 117 -7.97 -20.45 -4.24
C ILE A 117 -8.98 -20.97 -3.22
N ASP A 118 -10.10 -20.29 -3.00
CA ASP A 118 -11.14 -20.71 -2.08
C ASP A 118 -11.84 -21.98 -2.57
N ARG A 119 -12.22 -22.05 -3.84
CA ARG A 119 -12.80 -23.27 -4.45
C ARG A 119 -11.87 -24.47 -4.34
N ASP A 120 -10.56 -24.28 -4.59
CA ASP A 120 -9.60 -25.38 -4.50
C ASP A 120 -9.35 -25.78 -3.03
N SER A 121 -9.42 -24.83 -2.11
CA SER A 121 -9.33 -25.08 -0.66
C SER A 121 -10.53 -25.87 -0.09
N ALA A 122 -11.66 -25.89 -0.79
CA ALA A 122 -12.84 -26.65 -0.36
C ALA A 122 -12.73 -28.16 -0.62
N LYS A 123 -11.75 -28.59 -1.42
CA LYS A 123 -11.57 -29.99 -1.82
C LYS A 123 -10.59 -30.70 -0.91
N PHE A 124 -10.91 -31.96 -0.57
CA PHE A 124 -9.91 -32.87 0.02
C PHE A 124 -8.88 -33.29 -1.03
N GLN A 125 -7.62 -33.24 -0.65
CA GLN A 125 -6.50 -33.75 -1.44
C GLN A 125 -6.02 -35.07 -0.84
N LYS A 126 -5.94 -36.12 -1.67
CA LYS A 126 -5.39 -37.41 -1.24
C LYS A 126 -3.95 -37.53 -1.74
N HIS A 127 -3.03 -37.70 -0.80
CA HIS A 127 -1.62 -37.92 -1.11
C HIS A 127 -1.07 -39.06 -0.24
N SER A 128 -0.49 -40.09 -0.87
CA SER A 128 0.14 -41.23 -0.18
C SER A 128 -0.76 -41.85 0.92
N GLY A 129 -2.07 -41.98 0.66
CA GLY A 129 -3.04 -42.56 1.61
C GLY A 129 -3.56 -41.57 2.68
N ILE A 130 -3.05 -40.33 2.72
CA ILE A 130 -3.51 -39.28 3.65
C ILE A 130 -4.53 -38.38 2.95
N ASN A 131 -5.65 -38.14 3.59
CA ASN A 131 -6.63 -37.14 3.16
C ASN A 131 -6.28 -35.80 3.85
N ALA A 132 -5.95 -34.78 3.08
CA ALA A 132 -5.60 -33.46 3.57
C ALA A 132 -6.63 -32.43 3.13
N HIS A 133 -6.92 -31.47 4.01
CA HIS A 133 -7.74 -30.31 3.71
C HIS A 133 -6.91 -29.06 4.02
N ILE A 134 -6.49 -28.34 2.98
CA ILE A 134 -5.59 -27.19 3.10
C ILE A 134 -6.41 -25.92 2.99
N ARG A 135 -6.49 -25.16 4.08
CA ARG A 135 -7.10 -23.82 4.08
C ARG A 135 -6.06 -22.74 4.31
N ARG A 136 -6.27 -21.61 3.67
CA ARG A 136 -5.45 -20.42 3.88
C ARG A 136 -6.17 -19.45 4.80
N GLY A 137 -5.41 -18.85 5.72
CA GLY A 137 -5.92 -17.86 6.68
C GLY A 137 -5.06 -16.61 6.71
N PRO A 138 -5.56 -15.52 7.32
CA PRO A 138 -4.81 -14.30 7.48
C PRO A 138 -3.59 -14.49 8.40
N LEU A 139 -2.55 -13.73 8.13
CA LEU A 139 -1.27 -13.78 8.88
C LEU A 139 -1.28 -12.85 10.09
N GLY A 140 -2.03 -11.74 10.03
CA GLY A 140 -2.12 -10.76 11.11
C GLY A 140 -2.12 -9.32 10.65
N VAL A 141 -1.33 -8.49 11.35
CA VAL A 141 -1.15 -7.08 11.03
C VAL A 141 -0.08 -6.94 9.95
N VAL A 142 -0.41 -6.24 8.88
CA VAL A 142 0.49 -5.97 7.75
C VAL A 142 0.86 -4.49 7.74
N LEU A 143 2.15 -4.18 7.71
CA LEU A 143 2.64 -2.83 7.42
C LEU A 143 2.92 -2.72 5.92
N CYS A 144 2.14 -1.89 5.21
CA CYS A 144 2.25 -1.64 3.77
C CYS A 144 2.93 -0.30 3.49
N LEU A 145 4.04 -0.34 2.75
CA LEU A 145 4.82 0.83 2.35
C LEU A 145 5.03 0.80 0.85
N GLY A 146 4.35 1.68 0.12
CA GLY A 146 4.44 1.77 -1.34
C GLY A 146 5.50 2.76 -1.83
N PRO A 147 5.93 2.65 -3.11
CA PRO A 147 6.92 3.52 -3.73
C PRO A 147 6.27 4.82 -4.24
N TYR A 148 7.09 5.78 -4.61
CA TYR A 148 6.64 7.08 -5.11
C TYR A 148 6.40 7.13 -6.63
N ASN A 149 7.06 6.26 -7.40
CA ASN A 149 7.01 6.26 -8.87
C ASN A 149 5.73 5.61 -9.45
N TYR A 150 5.17 4.63 -8.73
CA TYR A 150 3.85 4.04 -8.98
C TYR A 150 3.03 4.01 -7.68
N PRO A 151 2.69 5.21 -7.15
CA PRO A 151 2.16 5.34 -5.79
C PRO A 151 0.77 4.71 -5.61
N LEU A 152 -0.01 4.57 -6.67
CA LEU A 152 -1.27 3.86 -6.65
C LEU A 152 -1.08 2.36 -6.91
N ASN A 153 -0.61 1.99 -8.10
CA ASN A 153 -0.61 0.59 -8.55
C ASN A 153 0.24 -0.31 -7.65
N GLU A 154 1.50 0.03 -7.42
CA GLU A 154 2.39 -0.84 -6.65
C GLU A 154 2.03 -0.88 -5.17
N THR A 155 1.49 0.20 -4.62
CA THR A 155 0.96 0.19 -3.26
C THR A 155 -0.24 -0.74 -3.14
N PHE A 156 -1.15 -0.70 -4.10
CA PHE A 156 -2.34 -1.56 -4.11
C PHE A 156 -1.99 -3.02 -4.37
N CYS A 157 -0.89 -3.30 -5.09
CA CYS A 157 -0.36 -4.66 -5.23
C CYS A 157 0.05 -5.29 -3.89
N LEU A 158 0.41 -4.50 -2.89
CA LEU A 158 0.67 -4.98 -1.52
C LEU A 158 -0.61 -4.99 -0.66
N LEU A 159 -1.42 -3.93 -0.78
CA LEU A 159 -2.57 -3.68 0.06
C LEU A 159 -3.73 -4.64 -0.22
N ILE A 160 -4.10 -4.83 -1.48
CA ILE A 160 -5.29 -5.60 -1.88
C ILE A 160 -5.19 -7.08 -1.51
N PRO A 161 -4.09 -7.80 -1.81
CA PRO A 161 -3.94 -9.19 -1.36
C PRO A 161 -3.93 -9.34 0.15
N ALA A 162 -3.33 -8.37 0.87
CA ALA A 162 -3.35 -8.39 2.33
C ALA A 162 -4.78 -8.30 2.87
N LEU A 163 -5.59 -7.38 2.36
CA LEU A 163 -6.96 -7.15 2.80
C LEU A 163 -7.89 -8.33 2.45
N ILE A 164 -7.89 -8.79 1.21
CA ILE A 164 -8.82 -9.84 0.77
C ILE A 164 -8.58 -11.17 1.51
N MET A 165 -7.34 -11.41 1.94
CA MET A 165 -6.97 -12.58 2.76
C MET A 165 -7.41 -12.46 4.23
N GLY A 166 -7.97 -11.31 4.66
CA GLY A 166 -8.48 -11.12 6.01
C GLY A 166 -7.46 -10.53 7.00
N ASN A 167 -6.34 -10.02 6.52
CA ASN A 167 -5.40 -9.28 7.37
C ASN A 167 -5.91 -7.87 7.67
N THR A 168 -5.41 -7.27 8.75
CA THR A 168 -5.55 -5.84 9.02
C THR A 168 -4.30 -5.12 8.56
N VAL A 169 -4.44 -3.88 8.10
CA VAL A 169 -3.35 -3.18 7.43
C VAL A 169 -3.12 -1.81 8.05
N ILE A 170 -1.85 -1.48 8.23
CA ILE A 170 -1.37 -0.13 8.42
C ILE A 170 -0.72 0.28 7.11
N PHE A 171 -1.28 1.27 6.47
CA PHE A 171 -0.85 1.71 5.16
C PHE A 171 -0.26 3.12 5.25
N LYS A 172 0.97 3.26 4.76
CA LYS A 172 1.63 4.56 4.65
C LYS A 172 1.96 4.85 3.18
N PRO A 173 1.27 5.83 2.55
CA PRO A 173 1.61 6.28 1.21
C PRO A 173 3.03 6.81 1.12
N ALA A 174 3.62 6.78 -0.05
CA ALA A 174 4.89 7.43 -0.32
C ALA A 174 4.81 8.96 -0.05
N LYS A 175 5.97 9.62 0.00
CA LYS A 175 6.03 11.08 0.19
C LYS A 175 5.42 11.83 -1.00
N HIS A 176 5.67 11.35 -2.22
CA HIS A 176 5.11 11.85 -3.46
C HIS A 176 4.03 10.90 -3.95
N GLY A 177 2.93 11.44 -4.45
CA GLY A 177 1.71 10.67 -4.73
C GLY A 177 0.87 10.40 -3.48
N VAL A 178 0.98 11.24 -2.46
CA VAL A 178 0.24 11.04 -1.20
C VAL A 178 -1.20 11.50 -1.27
N LEU A 179 -1.48 12.56 -2.02
CA LEU A 179 -2.82 13.15 -2.10
C LEU A 179 -3.83 12.26 -2.84
N LEU A 180 -3.35 11.39 -3.75
CA LEU A 180 -4.24 10.48 -4.50
C LEU A 180 -5.04 9.52 -3.59
N ILE A 181 -4.61 9.34 -2.35
CA ILE A 181 -5.31 8.51 -1.37
C ILE A 181 -6.53 9.23 -0.78
N SER A 182 -6.49 10.57 -0.71
CA SER A 182 -7.56 11.38 -0.11
C SER A 182 -8.95 11.11 -0.73
N PRO A 183 -9.15 11.12 -2.06
CA PRO A 183 -10.45 10.80 -2.66
C PRO A 183 -10.92 9.36 -2.44
N LEU A 184 -10.03 8.44 -2.04
CA LEU A 184 -10.34 7.03 -1.80
C LEU A 184 -10.68 6.73 -0.33
N MET A 185 -10.46 7.67 0.59
CA MET A 185 -10.62 7.44 2.04
C MET A 185 -12.07 7.06 2.42
N GLU A 186 -13.06 7.68 1.77
CA GLU A 186 -14.47 7.35 2.05
C GLU A 186 -14.83 5.94 1.58
N ALA A 187 -14.29 5.48 0.45
CA ALA A 187 -14.47 4.11 -0.02
C ALA A 187 -13.87 3.10 0.96
N PHE A 188 -12.66 3.36 1.48
CA PHE A 188 -12.08 2.52 2.53
C PHE A 188 -12.96 2.47 3.78
N LYS A 189 -13.41 3.62 4.26
CA LYS A 189 -14.26 3.73 5.46
C LYS A 189 -15.60 3.00 5.31
N LYS A 190 -16.19 3.03 4.13
CA LYS A 190 -17.52 2.48 3.86
C LYS A 190 -17.49 0.95 3.71
N HIS A 191 -16.45 0.42 3.09
CA HIS A 191 -16.43 -0.99 2.71
C HIS A 191 -15.58 -1.89 3.63
N PHE A 192 -14.79 -1.31 4.53
CA PHE A 192 -13.99 -2.09 5.49
C PHE A 192 -14.38 -1.75 6.92
N PRO A 193 -14.49 -2.75 7.81
CA PRO A 193 -14.77 -2.52 9.22
C PRO A 193 -13.72 -1.60 9.87
N PRO A 194 -14.09 -0.85 10.94
CA PRO A 194 -13.14 -0.01 11.67
C PRO A 194 -11.89 -0.77 12.10
N GLY A 195 -10.72 -0.16 11.91
CA GLY A 195 -9.42 -0.72 12.28
C GLY A 195 -8.82 -1.72 11.28
N VAL A 196 -9.57 -2.14 10.25
CA VAL A 196 -9.05 -3.03 9.20
C VAL A 196 -8.05 -2.30 8.30
N VAL A 197 -8.35 -1.06 7.92
CA VAL A 197 -7.46 -0.19 7.14
C VAL A 197 -7.13 1.05 7.96
N ASN A 198 -5.85 1.25 8.26
CA ASN A 198 -5.33 2.39 9.00
C ASN A 198 -4.34 3.13 8.10
N ILE A 199 -4.65 4.37 7.74
CA ILE A 199 -3.83 5.17 6.82
C ILE A 199 -3.02 6.19 7.63
N LEU A 200 -1.70 6.22 7.44
CA LEU A 200 -0.79 7.11 8.13
C LEU A 200 -0.08 8.05 7.15
N PHE A 201 -0.16 9.33 7.40
CA PHE A 201 0.55 10.38 6.67
C PHE A 201 1.72 10.91 7.51
N GLY A 202 2.86 11.16 6.89
CA GLY A 202 4.04 11.67 7.58
C GLY A 202 5.34 11.01 7.16
N ARG A 203 6.41 11.29 7.91
CA ARG A 203 7.75 10.78 7.60
C ARG A 203 7.87 9.29 7.91
N GLY A 204 8.31 8.48 6.92
CA GLY A 204 8.39 7.02 7.03
C GLY A 204 9.17 6.54 8.25
N ARG A 205 10.36 7.11 8.50
CA ARG A 205 11.20 6.73 9.63
C ARG A 205 10.53 7.02 10.99
N VAL A 206 9.77 8.11 11.10
CA VAL A 206 9.06 8.48 12.33
C VAL A 206 7.89 7.54 12.62
N LEU A 207 7.21 7.09 11.56
CA LEU A 207 6.00 6.27 11.69
C LEU A 207 6.31 4.76 11.69
N ALA A 208 7.12 4.29 10.73
CA ALA A 208 7.33 2.86 10.52
C ALA A 208 8.25 2.21 11.58
N THR A 209 9.29 2.92 12.03
CA THR A 209 10.23 2.38 13.01
C THR A 209 9.54 1.97 14.33
N PRO A 210 8.78 2.83 15.02
CA PRO A 210 8.13 2.44 16.28
C PRO A 210 7.06 1.34 16.08
N ILE A 211 6.43 1.28 14.92
CA ILE A 211 5.50 0.19 14.57
C ILE A 211 6.27 -1.14 14.52
N MET A 212 7.42 -1.18 13.85
CA MET A 212 8.24 -2.39 13.75
C MET A 212 8.86 -2.79 15.10
N GLU A 213 9.40 -1.85 15.85
CA GLU A 213 9.97 -2.06 17.21
C GLU A 213 8.97 -2.66 18.19
N SER A 214 7.68 -2.44 18.00
CA SER A 214 6.62 -3.03 18.82
C SER A 214 6.60 -4.55 18.81
N GLY A 215 7.12 -5.19 17.74
CA GLY A 215 7.05 -6.63 17.51
C GLY A 215 5.65 -7.18 17.28
N LYS A 216 4.66 -6.30 16.97
CA LYS A 216 3.26 -6.65 16.72
C LYS A 216 2.94 -6.83 15.22
N VAL A 217 3.83 -6.39 14.34
CA VAL A 217 3.69 -6.56 12.87
C VAL A 217 3.99 -8.01 12.50
N ASN A 218 3.13 -8.61 11.70
CA ASN A 218 3.28 -9.99 11.23
C ASN A 218 3.86 -10.06 9.82
N VAL A 219 3.60 -9.03 9.00
CA VAL A 219 4.10 -8.93 7.62
C VAL A 219 4.57 -7.50 7.36
N LEU A 220 5.80 -7.37 6.87
CA LEU A 220 6.29 -6.13 6.25
C LEU A 220 6.15 -6.29 4.74
N ALA A 221 5.28 -5.50 4.13
CA ALA A 221 5.08 -5.41 2.70
C ALA A 221 5.63 -4.05 2.23
N LEU A 222 6.75 -4.06 1.51
CA LEU A 222 7.47 -2.85 1.12
C LEU A 222 7.96 -2.95 -0.33
N ILE A 223 7.71 -1.89 -1.09
CA ILE A 223 8.38 -1.65 -2.36
C ILE A 223 9.21 -0.37 -2.21
N GLY A 224 10.54 -0.51 -2.36
CA GLY A 224 11.47 0.57 -2.14
C GLY A 224 12.92 0.10 -2.00
N HIS A 225 13.75 0.89 -1.31
CA HIS A 225 15.17 0.61 -1.14
C HIS A 225 15.45 -0.50 -0.14
N SER A 226 16.43 -1.36 -0.46
CA SER A 226 16.94 -2.42 0.41
C SER A 226 17.42 -1.91 1.76
N THR A 227 18.05 -0.74 1.80
CA THR A 227 18.47 -0.11 3.05
C THR A 227 17.30 0.16 4.00
N SER A 228 16.14 0.58 3.47
CA SER A 228 14.93 0.79 4.27
C SER A 228 14.33 -0.55 4.73
N ALA A 229 14.31 -1.55 3.85
CA ALA A 229 13.82 -2.89 4.17
C ALA A 229 14.67 -3.52 5.29
N ASN A 230 15.99 -3.47 5.16
CA ASN A 230 16.92 -4.01 6.16
C ASN A 230 16.77 -3.31 7.52
N SER A 231 16.74 -1.97 7.52
CA SER A 231 16.57 -1.19 8.76
C SER A 231 15.27 -1.53 9.48
N LEU A 232 14.15 -1.65 8.74
CA LEU A 232 12.85 -2.02 9.33
C LEU A 232 12.83 -3.48 9.82
N GLN A 233 13.43 -4.40 9.08
CA GLN A 233 13.57 -5.79 9.50
C GLN A 233 14.43 -5.92 10.77
N GLU A 234 15.54 -5.17 10.84
CA GLU A 234 16.42 -5.15 11.99
C GLU A 234 15.77 -4.59 13.24
N SER A 235 14.91 -3.59 13.10
CA SER A 235 14.19 -2.98 14.22
C SER A 235 13.12 -3.90 14.82
N HIS A 236 12.70 -4.97 14.10
CA HIS A 236 11.68 -5.88 14.61
C HIS A 236 12.25 -6.92 15.61
N PRO A 237 11.80 -6.94 16.87
CA PRO A 237 12.40 -7.80 17.91
C PRO A 237 12.16 -9.31 17.72
N LYS A 238 11.17 -9.68 16.88
CA LYS A 238 10.80 -11.09 16.61
C LYS A 238 10.99 -11.42 15.14
N LYS A 239 12.22 -11.30 14.64
CA LYS A 239 12.57 -11.49 13.22
C LYS A 239 12.12 -12.85 12.66
N ASN A 240 12.19 -13.89 13.45
CA ASN A 240 11.75 -15.26 13.09
C ASN A 240 10.24 -15.41 12.88
N ARG A 241 9.44 -14.43 13.31
CA ARG A 241 7.97 -14.41 13.12
C ARG A 241 7.52 -13.40 12.07
N LEU A 242 8.39 -12.48 11.67
CA LEU A 242 8.12 -11.49 10.66
C LEU A 242 8.22 -12.14 9.27
N ARG A 243 7.20 -11.95 8.44
CA ARG A 243 7.23 -12.29 7.02
C ARG A 243 7.50 -11.04 6.21
N LEU A 244 8.22 -11.22 5.10
CA LEU A 244 8.65 -10.14 4.24
C LEU A 244 8.07 -10.34 2.85
N VAL A 245 7.42 -9.29 2.33
CA VAL A 245 7.00 -9.17 0.94
C VAL A 245 7.69 -7.92 0.40
N LEU A 246 8.81 -8.12 -0.29
CA LEU A 246 9.72 -7.04 -0.67
C LEU A 246 9.86 -6.96 -2.18
N GLY A 247 9.59 -5.77 -2.74
CA GLY A 247 9.99 -5.36 -4.08
C GLY A 247 11.11 -4.33 -3.94
N LEU A 248 12.34 -4.75 -4.23
CA LEU A 248 13.53 -3.92 -4.03
C LEU A 248 14.04 -3.39 -5.37
N GLU A 249 15.24 -2.78 -5.34
CA GLU A 249 15.84 -2.13 -6.49
C GLU A 249 15.98 -3.07 -7.70
N ALA A 250 15.69 -2.52 -8.87
CA ALA A 250 16.01 -3.18 -10.13
C ALA A 250 17.50 -3.01 -10.46
N LYS A 251 18.04 -3.92 -11.28
CA LYS A 251 19.40 -3.83 -11.83
C LYS A 251 19.30 -3.46 -13.31
N ASN A 252 19.13 -2.16 -13.56
CA ASN A 252 19.05 -1.63 -14.92
C ASN A 252 20.44 -1.21 -15.38
N PRO A 253 21.08 -1.91 -16.36
CA PRO A 253 22.37 -1.50 -16.88
C PRO A 253 22.22 -0.25 -17.75
N ALA A 254 23.17 0.67 -17.64
CA ALA A 254 23.36 1.78 -18.57
C ALA A 254 24.63 1.54 -19.37
N ILE A 255 24.53 1.58 -20.71
CA ILE A 255 25.65 1.41 -21.64
C ILE A 255 25.89 2.76 -22.28
N ILE A 256 27.05 3.38 -21.98
CA ILE A 256 27.48 4.64 -22.55
C ILE A 256 28.45 4.35 -23.68
N LEU A 257 28.10 4.72 -24.90
CA LEU A 257 28.95 4.53 -26.07
C LEU A 257 30.08 5.58 -26.11
N PRO A 258 31.21 5.31 -26.79
CA PRO A 258 32.36 6.21 -26.82
C PRO A 258 32.09 7.60 -27.41
N ASP A 259 31.08 7.72 -28.24
CA ASP A 259 30.62 8.95 -28.93
C ASP A 259 29.47 9.65 -28.21
N ALA A 260 29.08 9.18 -27.03
CA ALA A 260 28.01 9.80 -26.24
C ALA A 260 28.44 11.15 -25.65
N ASP A 261 27.54 12.11 -25.63
CA ASP A 261 27.70 13.32 -24.85
C ASP A 261 27.57 12.99 -23.35
N LEU A 262 28.70 12.97 -22.65
CA LEU A 262 28.75 12.56 -21.25
C LEU A 262 28.01 13.53 -20.33
N ASP A 263 28.08 14.83 -20.61
CA ASP A 263 27.42 15.83 -19.78
C ASP A 263 25.91 15.69 -19.89
N LEU A 264 25.38 15.52 -21.10
CA LEU A 264 23.97 15.25 -21.31
C LEU A 264 23.53 13.87 -20.80
N SER A 265 24.37 12.86 -20.91
CA SER A 265 24.06 11.49 -20.43
C SER A 265 24.01 11.43 -18.91
N LEU A 266 24.89 12.13 -18.20
CA LEU A 266 25.02 12.06 -16.74
C LEU A 266 23.92 12.83 -15.99
N ILE A 267 23.30 13.84 -16.60
CA ILE A 267 22.19 14.59 -15.95
C ILE A 267 20.94 13.73 -15.76
N HIS A 268 20.83 12.61 -16.46
CA HIS A 268 19.70 11.68 -16.37
C HIS A 268 19.98 10.45 -15.47
N ILE A 269 21.20 10.33 -14.98
CA ILE A 269 21.62 9.25 -14.09
C ILE A 269 21.70 9.74 -12.65
#